data_a78cfb05b50ae910a37d4ab7b659aa67
#
_entry.id   a78cfb05b50ae910a37d4ab7b659aa67
#
_cell.length_a   1.000
_cell.length_b   1.000
_cell.length_c   1.000
_cell.angle_alpha   90.00
_cell.angle_beta   90.00
_cell.angle_gamma   90.00
#
_symmetry.space_group_name_H-M   'P 1'
#
loop_
_entity.id
_entity.type
_entity.pdbx_description
1 polymer ?
#
loop_
_entity_poly.entity_id
_entity_poly.type
_entity_poly.pdbx_seq_one_letter_code
_entity_poly.pdbx_strand_id
1 'polypeptide(L)'
;MVLVTGIGRCGTSILMRCLKEIGFYIGANCVWDEKIRAGYELPVASNINFSMCRDYFGKGNPINLDDHIHNHYGKLIDLTYRQAIGMVDEKGFIKVIKDPRFTWYPDIVEAWWSVRQDFKLIICHRDIESVVKSRNMMPKEHSDLKNRGALQYKEDFADFFTKVLQLEIPYETLFFPNFLRNFKSTYNVLEKVGLHFDYDLGKKVWDCLIDRELLKET
;
A
#
# COMPACT_ATOMS: atom_id res chain seq x y z
N MET A 1 -1.83 -3.98 -12.85
CA MET A 1 -1.17 -4.13 -11.54
C MET A 1 -2.04 -3.49 -10.46
N VAL A 2 -1.91 -3.93 -9.19
CA VAL A 2 -2.65 -3.34 -8.07
C VAL A 2 -1.67 -2.69 -7.08
N LEU A 3 -1.93 -1.44 -6.70
CA LEU A 3 -1.22 -0.76 -5.62
C LEU A 3 -2.08 -0.78 -4.36
N VAL A 4 -1.54 -1.32 -3.27
CA VAL A 4 -2.18 -1.35 -1.96
C VAL A 4 -1.61 -0.24 -1.10
N THR A 5 -2.44 0.64 -0.58
CA THR A 5 -2.02 1.76 0.26
C THR A 5 -2.99 2.04 1.39
N GLY A 6 -2.67 3.03 2.20
CA GLY A 6 -3.44 3.53 3.34
C GLY A 6 -2.53 4.26 4.32
N ILE A 7 -3.11 5.00 5.24
CA ILE A 7 -2.39 5.86 6.20
C ILE A 7 -1.42 5.11 7.17
N GLY A 8 -1.23 3.83 6.93
CA GLY A 8 -0.49 2.93 7.82
C GLY A 8 -1.34 2.44 9.01
N ARG A 9 -1.00 1.28 9.55
CA ARG A 9 -1.77 0.62 10.64
C ARG A 9 -3.25 0.36 10.30
N CYS A 10 -3.57 0.30 9.03
CA CYS A 10 -4.91 0.07 8.48
C CYS A 10 -5.09 -1.33 7.85
N GLY A 11 -4.23 -2.28 8.21
CA GLY A 11 -4.35 -3.68 7.79
C GLY A 11 -3.73 -4.03 6.44
N THR A 12 -3.05 -3.09 5.76
CA THR A 12 -2.40 -3.35 4.45
C THR A 12 -1.44 -4.53 4.48
N SER A 13 -0.64 -4.68 5.54
CA SER A 13 0.33 -5.78 5.66
C SER A 13 -0.34 -7.13 5.85
N ILE A 14 -1.47 -7.19 6.57
CA ILE A 14 -2.26 -8.42 6.73
C ILE A 14 -2.88 -8.81 5.38
N LEU A 15 -3.43 -7.85 4.66
CA LEU A 15 -3.94 -8.08 3.31
C LEU A 15 -2.85 -8.66 2.39
N MET A 16 -1.66 -8.06 2.39
CA MET A 16 -0.53 -8.57 1.58
C MET A 16 -0.13 -9.98 1.97
N ARG A 17 -0.14 -10.31 3.27
CA ARG A 17 0.12 -11.67 3.75
C ARG A 17 -0.91 -12.66 3.20
N CYS A 18 -2.20 -12.32 3.28
CA CYS A 18 -3.25 -13.16 2.72
C CYS A 18 -3.08 -13.36 1.22
N LEU A 19 -2.81 -12.31 0.47
CA LEU A 19 -2.60 -12.39 -0.98
C LEU A 19 -1.39 -13.27 -1.34
N LYS A 20 -0.29 -13.15 -0.60
CA LYS A 20 0.89 -14.00 -0.77
C LYS A 20 0.57 -15.47 -0.54
N GLU A 21 -0.13 -15.80 0.53
CA GLU A 21 -0.48 -17.19 0.88
C GLU A 21 -1.55 -17.77 -0.06
N ILE A 22 -2.40 -16.94 -0.65
CA ILE A 22 -3.33 -17.35 -1.71
C ILE A 22 -2.56 -17.71 -3.00
N GLY A 23 -1.33 -17.21 -3.15
CA GLY A 23 -0.47 -17.54 -4.29
C GLY A 23 -0.13 -16.36 -5.20
N PHE A 24 -0.50 -15.13 -4.83
CA PHE A 24 -0.05 -13.96 -5.58
C PHE A 24 1.43 -13.70 -5.32
N TYR A 25 2.19 -13.55 -6.40
CA TYR A 25 3.57 -13.10 -6.28
C TYR A 25 3.61 -11.60 -6.02
N ILE A 26 4.13 -11.24 -4.85
CA ILE A 26 4.22 -9.84 -4.37
C ILE A 26 5.63 -9.27 -4.47
N GLY A 27 6.57 -10.03 -5.06
CA GLY A 27 7.97 -9.66 -5.22
C GLY A 27 8.91 -10.39 -4.24
N ALA A 28 10.17 -10.52 -4.66
CA ALA A 28 11.23 -11.06 -3.82
C ALA A 28 11.53 -10.11 -2.65
N ASN A 29 12.01 -10.68 -1.54
CA ASN A 29 12.38 -9.92 -0.34
C ASN A 29 11.27 -9.10 0.34
N CYS A 30 10.01 -9.35 -0.03
CA CYS A 30 8.87 -8.83 0.70
C CYS A 30 8.67 -9.66 1.97
N VAL A 31 9.15 -9.16 3.10
CA VAL A 31 9.15 -9.88 4.38
C VAL A 31 8.21 -9.23 5.40
N TRP A 32 7.76 -10.07 6.33
CA TRP A 32 7.04 -9.63 7.50
C TRP A 32 8.03 -9.32 8.64
N ASP A 33 7.84 -8.19 9.31
CA ASP A 33 8.57 -7.83 10.52
C ASP A 33 7.69 -8.08 11.75
N GLU A 34 8.06 -9.09 12.54
CA GLU A 34 7.30 -9.47 13.74
C GLU A 34 7.32 -8.39 14.84
N LYS A 35 8.38 -7.58 14.92
CA LYS A 35 8.51 -6.55 15.95
C LYS A 35 7.49 -5.43 15.79
N ILE A 36 7.23 -5.04 14.55
CA ILE A 36 6.28 -3.97 14.23
C ILE A 36 4.95 -4.51 13.69
N ARG A 37 4.85 -5.82 13.50
CA ARG A 37 3.69 -6.50 12.90
C ARG A 37 3.24 -5.82 11.60
N ALA A 38 4.22 -5.56 10.73
CA ALA A 38 4.05 -4.90 9.44
C ALA A 38 5.06 -5.44 8.42
N GLY A 39 5.03 -4.94 7.19
CA GLY A 39 5.97 -5.35 6.15
C GLY A 39 5.29 -5.58 4.81
N TYR A 40 5.95 -6.37 3.97
CA TYR A 40 5.55 -6.68 2.60
C TYR A 40 5.61 -5.49 1.63
N GLU A 41 6.39 -4.45 1.95
CA GLU A 41 6.78 -3.45 0.97
C GLU A 41 7.80 -4.06 -0.01
N LEU A 42 7.59 -3.84 -1.31
CA LEU A 42 8.56 -4.21 -2.33
C LEU A 42 9.78 -3.28 -2.21
N PRO A 43 11.00 -3.78 -1.89
CA PRO A 43 12.14 -2.92 -1.58
C PRO A 43 12.46 -1.89 -2.67
N VAL A 44 12.38 -2.27 -3.95
CA VAL A 44 12.68 -1.36 -5.07
C VAL A 44 11.67 -0.22 -5.12
N ALA A 45 10.37 -0.51 -5.06
CA ALA A 45 9.31 0.52 -5.05
C ALA A 45 9.41 1.40 -3.81
N SER A 46 9.66 0.79 -2.65
CA SER A 46 9.83 1.48 -1.37
C SER A 46 11.01 2.45 -1.38
N ASN A 47 12.14 2.06 -1.97
CA ASN A 47 13.32 2.90 -2.09
C ASN A 47 13.09 4.10 -3.02
N ILE A 48 12.37 3.91 -4.13
CA ILE A 48 12.01 4.99 -5.05
C ILE A 48 11.09 5.99 -4.33
N ASN A 49 10.02 5.50 -3.69
CA ASN A 49 9.09 6.35 -2.98
C ASN A 49 9.77 7.09 -1.81
N PHE A 50 10.68 6.42 -1.08
CA PHE A 50 11.45 7.06 -0.03
C PHE A 50 12.40 8.15 -0.57
N SER A 51 13.05 7.91 -1.71
CA SER A 51 13.91 8.90 -2.34
C SER A 51 13.10 10.11 -2.80
N MET A 52 11.93 9.90 -3.39
CA MET A 52 11.02 11.01 -3.72
C MET A 52 10.65 11.81 -2.47
N CYS A 53 10.27 11.17 -1.37
CA CYS A 53 9.96 11.84 -0.11
C CYS A 53 11.14 12.68 0.39
N ARG A 54 12.35 12.10 0.40
CA ARG A 54 13.56 12.77 0.89
C ARG A 54 13.96 13.97 0.03
N ASP A 55 13.95 13.79 -1.28
CA ASP A 55 14.54 14.76 -2.21
C ASP A 55 13.59 15.92 -2.50
N TYR A 56 12.28 15.69 -2.40
CA TYR A 56 11.26 16.71 -2.72
C TYR A 56 10.55 17.27 -1.50
N PHE A 57 10.10 16.41 -0.58
CA PHE A 57 9.24 16.84 0.52
C PHE A 57 10.02 17.27 1.76
N GLY A 58 11.30 16.87 1.88
CA GLY A 58 12.17 17.23 3.01
C GLY A 58 12.83 18.61 2.94
N LYS A 59 12.81 19.30 1.78
CA LYS A 59 13.59 20.52 1.57
C LYS A 59 12.79 21.81 1.41
N GLY A 60 11.46 21.79 1.51
CA GLY A 60 10.61 22.99 1.49
C GLY A 60 10.64 23.83 0.20
N ASN A 61 11.25 23.32 -0.87
CA ASN A 61 11.26 23.99 -2.16
C ASN A 61 10.17 23.38 -3.06
N PRO A 62 9.27 24.20 -3.62
CA PRO A 62 8.40 23.76 -4.71
C PRO A 62 9.29 23.54 -5.94
N ILE A 63 9.77 22.33 -6.11
CA ILE A 63 10.43 21.92 -7.36
C ILE A 63 9.30 21.68 -8.35
N ASN A 64 9.50 22.19 -9.58
CA ASN A 64 8.59 21.86 -10.67
C ASN A 64 8.62 20.34 -10.88
N LEU A 65 7.61 19.68 -10.31
CA LEU A 65 7.48 18.22 -10.29
C LEU A 65 7.52 17.63 -11.70
N ASP A 66 7.01 18.38 -12.69
CA ASP A 66 6.85 17.87 -14.06
C ASP A 66 8.17 17.49 -14.73
N ASP A 67 9.19 18.35 -14.68
CA ASP A 67 10.44 18.09 -15.40
C ASP A 67 11.34 17.06 -14.72
N HIS A 68 11.32 16.98 -13.41
CA HIS A 68 12.23 16.12 -12.68
C HIS A 68 11.67 14.71 -12.43
N ILE A 69 10.35 14.59 -12.26
CA ILE A 69 9.67 13.30 -12.18
C ILE A 69 9.83 12.57 -13.52
N HIS A 70 9.59 13.24 -14.64
CA HIS A 70 9.74 12.61 -15.94
C HIS A 70 11.19 12.22 -16.27
N ASN A 71 12.18 13.01 -15.88
CA ASN A 71 13.56 12.76 -16.27
C ASN A 71 14.31 11.78 -15.37
N HIS A 72 14.09 11.78 -14.07
CA HIS A 72 14.81 10.91 -13.14
C HIS A 72 13.93 9.80 -12.56
N TYR A 73 12.85 10.17 -11.89
CA TYR A 73 11.98 9.18 -11.24
C TYR A 73 11.06 8.47 -12.22
N GLY A 74 10.66 9.10 -13.30
CA GLY A 74 9.88 8.46 -14.35
C GLY A 74 10.60 7.24 -14.91
N LYS A 75 11.91 7.34 -15.18
CA LYS A 75 12.72 6.20 -15.61
C LYS A 75 12.83 5.11 -14.53
N LEU A 76 12.98 5.50 -13.26
CA LEU A 76 13.08 4.54 -12.16
C LEU A 76 11.73 3.86 -11.89
N ILE A 77 10.63 4.60 -11.95
CA ILE A 77 9.28 4.04 -11.82
C ILE A 77 8.99 3.07 -12.97
N ASP A 78 9.27 3.48 -14.21
CA ASP A 78 9.07 2.61 -15.37
C ASP A 78 9.97 1.36 -15.30
N LEU A 79 11.23 1.50 -14.90
CA LEU A 79 12.14 0.37 -14.69
C LEU A 79 11.61 -0.57 -13.59
N THR A 80 11.15 -0.02 -12.48
CA THR A 80 10.54 -0.82 -11.39
C THR A 80 9.30 -1.54 -11.87
N TYR A 81 8.45 -0.86 -12.61
CA TYR A 81 7.25 -1.44 -13.20
C TYR A 81 7.61 -2.54 -14.21
N ARG A 82 8.57 -2.30 -15.09
CA ARG A 82 9.07 -3.29 -16.05
C ARG A 82 9.74 -4.46 -15.36
N GLN A 83 10.47 -4.23 -14.27
CA GLN A 83 11.02 -5.30 -13.46
C GLN A 83 9.92 -6.10 -12.78
N ALA A 84 8.89 -5.44 -12.25
CA ALA A 84 7.74 -6.10 -11.66
C ALA A 84 6.94 -6.92 -12.70
N ILE A 85 6.81 -6.41 -13.93
CA ILE A 85 6.17 -7.12 -15.04
C ILE A 85 7.13 -8.14 -15.67
N GLY A 86 8.41 -7.81 -15.79
CA GLY A 86 9.43 -8.61 -16.46
C GLY A 86 10.11 -9.64 -15.57
N MET A 87 9.90 -9.61 -14.27
CA MET A 87 10.21 -10.73 -13.38
C MET A 87 9.20 -11.87 -13.61
N VAL A 88 9.25 -12.41 -14.81
CA VAL A 88 8.82 -13.76 -15.09
C VAL A 88 9.91 -14.66 -14.51
N ASP A 89 9.94 -14.78 -13.18
CA ASP A 89 10.54 -15.95 -12.57
C ASP A 89 9.51 -17.09 -12.66
N GLU A 90 9.88 -18.26 -12.20
CA GLU A 90 9.02 -19.45 -12.13
C GLU A 90 7.70 -19.21 -11.36
N LYS A 91 7.54 -18.07 -10.69
CA LYS A 91 6.37 -17.69 -9.87
C LYS A 91 5.44 -16.67 -10.52
N GLY A 92 5.80 -16.11 -11.66
CA GLY A 92 4.95 -15.19 -12.43
C GLY A 92 5.15 -13.70 -12.09
N PHE A 93 4.27 -12.86 -12.64
CA PHE A 93 4.35 -11.40 -12.52
C PHE A 93 3.99 -10.89 -11.13
N ILE A 94 4.70 -9.87 -10.65
CA ILE A 94 4.25 -9.10 -9.48
C ILE A 94 2.92 -8.42 -9.84
N LYS A 95 1.86 -8.86 -9.18
CA LYS A 95 0.52 -8.32 -9.38
C LYS A 95 0.16 -7.23 -8.39
N VAL A 96 0.80 -7.24 -7.23
CA VAL A 96 0.43 -6.37 -6.11
C VAL A 96 1.68 -5.74 -5.50
N ILE A 97 1.68 -4.41 -5.39
CA ILE A 97 2.70 -3.64 -4.67
C ILE A 97 2.02 -2.90 -3.52
N LYS A 98 2.65 -2.90 -2.36
CA LYS A 98 2.15 -2.17 -1.18
C LYS A 98 3.15 -1.10 -0.75
N ASP A 99 2.66 0.13 -0.57
CA ASP A 99 3.42 1.18 0.10
C ASP A 99 2.49 2.22 0.74
N PRO A 100 2.59 2.50 2.05
CA PRO A 100 1.78 3.52 2.70
C PRO A 100 2.16 4.95 2.28
N ARG A 101 3.34 5.17 1.68
CA ARG A 101 3.81 6.51 1.27
C ARG A 101 2.95 7.12 0.17
N PHE A 102 2.27 6.32 -0.64
CA PHE A 102 1.28 6.84 -1.59
C PHE A 102 0.21 7.69 -0.91
N THR A 103 -0.22 7.31 0.29
CA THR A 103 -1.22 8.08 1.04
C THR A 103 -0.61 9.28 1.77
N TRP A 104 0.61 9.16 2.26
CA TRP A 104 1.25 10.24 3.02
C TRP A 104 1.76 11.38 2.14
N TYR A 105 2.02 11.10 0.89
CA TYR A 105 2.55 12.03 -0.09
C TYR A 105 1.81 11.81 -1.41
N PRO A 106 0.66 12.48 -1.61
CA PRO A 106 -0.21 12.28 -2.79
C PRO A 106 0.52 12.44 -4.13
N ASP A 107 1.54 13.28 -4.18
CA ASP A 107 2.33 13.48 -5.39
C ASP A 107 3.10 12.22 -5.83
N ILE A 108 3.35 11.28 -4.91
CA ILE A 108 3.94 9.98 -5.28
C ILE A 108 2.97 9.18 -6.15
N VAL A 109 1.68 9.15 -5.81
CA VAL A 109 0.71 8.42 -6.63
C VAL A 109 0.52 9.09 -7.98
N GLU A 110 0.59 10.42 -8.05
CA GLU A 110 0.58 11.18 -9.30
C GLU A 110 1.80 10.84 -10.17
N ALA A 111 2.99 10.80 -9.57
CA ALA A 111 4.21 10.42 -10.27
C ALA A 111 4.12 9.00 -10.86
N TRP A 112 3.58 8.05 -10.10
CA TRP A 112 3.35 6.69 -10.62
C TRP A 112 2.31 6.69 -11.75
N TRP A 113 1.22 7.43 -11.58
CA TRP A 113 0.15 7.51 -12.58
C TRP A 113 0.60 8.18 -13.88
N SER A 114 1.44 9.20 -13.81
CA SER A 114 1.98 9.86 -14.99
C SER A 114 2.87 8.94 -15.86
N VAL A 115 3.51 7.96 -15.23
CA VAL A 115 4.35 6.98 -15.95
C VAL A 115 3.54 5.78 -16.44
N ARG A 116 2.52 5.35 -15.66
CA ARG A 116 1.75 4.14 -15.94
C ARG A 116 0.31 4.31 -15.50
N GLN A 117 -0.60 4.36 -16.46
CA GLN A 117 -2.04 4.53 -16.23
C GLN A 117 -2.83 3.20 -16.24
N ASP A 118 -2.15 2.08 -15.96
CA ASP A 118 -2.72 0.73 -16.01
C ASP A 118 -2.77 0.02 -14.65
N PHE A 119 -2.63 0.77 -13.55
CA PHE A 119 -2.82 0.20 -12.23
C PHE A 119 -4.17 0.60 -11.61
N LYS A 120 -4.61 -0.17 -10.63
CA LYS A 120 -5.75 0.12 -9.77
C LYS A 120 -5.29 0.22 -8.32
N LEU A 121 -6.01 0.98 -7.51
CA LEU A 121 -5.71 1.12 -6.09
C LEU A 121 -6.62 0.24 -5.24
N ILE A 122 -6.05 -0.36 -4.19
CA ILE A 122 -6.79 -0.77 -3.00
C ILE A 122 -6.39 0.17 -1.87
N ILE A 123 -7.35 0.93 -1.37
CA ILE A 123 -7.15 1.89 -0.30
C ILE A 123 -7.69 1.28 0.99
N CYS A 124 -6.76 0.86 1.87
CA CYS A 124 -7.12 0.38 3.20
C CYS A 124 -7.24 1.56 4.15
N HIS A 125 -8.35 1.65 4.84
CA HIS A 125 -8.57 2.67 5.84
C HIS A 125 -9.08 2.09 7.17
N ARG A 126 -8.92 2.85 8.22
CA ARG A 126 -9.28 2.48 9.59
C ARG A 126 -9.72 3.74 10.32
N ASP A 127 -10.47 3.58 11.40
CA ASP A 127 -10.72 4.67 12.33
C ASP A 127 -9.41 5.36 12.76
N ILE A 128 -9.37 6.67 12.62
CA ILE A 128 -8.15 7.47 12.81
C ILE A 128 -7.62 7.40 14.24
N GLU A 129 -8.50 7.39 15.23
CA GLU A 129 -8.08 7.30 16.63
C GLU A 129 -7.38 5.95 16.89
N SER A 130 -7.91 4.88 16.30
CA SER A 130 -7.28 3.55 16.34
C SER A 130 -5.93 3.51 15.63
N VAL A 131 -5.75 4.25 14.54
CA VAL A 131 -4.46 4.40 13.84
C VAL A 131 -3.45 5.08 14.75
N VAL A 132 -3.80 6.22 15.35
CA VAL A 132 -2.94 6.99 16.26
C VAL A 132 -2.54 6.13 17.47
N LYS A 133 -3.51 5.46 18.10
CA LYS A 133 -3.26 4.54 19.22
C LYS A 133 -2.26 3.44 18.83
N SER A 134 -2.51 2.78 17.72
CA SER A 134 -1.63 1.70 17.23
C SER A 134 -0.21 2.17 16.91
N ARG A 135 -0.06 3.39 16.40
CA ARG A 135 1.27 3.98 16.15
C ARG A 135 2.03 4.30 17.40
N ASN A 136 1.34 4.85 18.41
CA ASN A 136 1.96 5.18 19.69
C ASN A 136 2.52 3.95 20.41
N MET A 137 2.03 2.76 20.08
CA MET A 137 2.55 1.49 20.62
C MET A 137 3.77 0.95 19.85
N MET A 138 4.16 1.57 18.73
CA MET A 138 5.34 1.12 17.96
C MET A 138 6.65 1.41 18.71
N PRO A 139 7.72 0.60 18.49
CA PRO A 139 9.05 0.88 19.03
C PRO A 139 9.57 2.27 18.64
N LYS A 140 10.43 2.85 19.50
CA LYS A 140 10.98 4.21 19.31
C LYS A 140 11.80 4.38 18.02
N GLU A 141 12.36 3.30 17.52
CA GLU A 141 13.15 3.25 16.28
C GLU A 141 12.35 3.66 15.03
N HIS A 142 11.02 3.65 15.14
CA HIS A 142 10.09 4.13 14.11
C HIS A 142 9.43 5.47 14.47
N SER A 143 10.15 6.30 15.24
CA SER A 143 9.61 7.51 15.88
C SER A 143 9.23 8.64 14.92
N ASP A 144 9.83 8.69 13.73
CA ASP A 144 9.56 9.76 12.74
C ASP A 144 8.08 9.85 12.35
N LEU A 145 7.35 8.77 12.54
CA LEU A 145 5.92 8.67 12.28
C LEU A 145 5.04 8.88 13.54
N LYS A 146 5.64 8.97 14.73
CA LYS A 146 4.89 9.10 16.01
C LYS A 146 4.32 10.50 16.24
N ASN A 147 4.91 11.52 15.63
CA ASN A 147 4.55 12.90 15.89
C ASN A 147 3.34 13.39 15.07
N ARG A 148 2.77 12.54 14.21
CA ARG A 148 1.56 12.88 13.46
C ARG A 148 0.32 12.69 14.31
N GLY A 149 -0.40 13.78 14.57
CA GLY A 149 -1.71 13.74 15.25
C GLY A 149 -2.84 13.28 14.34
N ALA A 150 -4.02 13.05 14.94
CA ALA A 150 -5.21 12.64 14.18
C ALA A 150 -5.59 13.62 13.05
N LEU A 151 -5.41 14.92 13.27
CA LEU A 151 -5.70 15.95 12.27
C LEU A 151 -4.81 15.76 11.04
N GLN A 152 -3.50 15.61 11.22
CA GLN A 152 -2.56 15.41 10.10
C GLN A 152 -2.91 14.16 9.27
N TYR A 153 -3.33 13.06 9.91
CA TYR A 153 -3.79 11.88 9.17
C TYR A 153 -5.04 12.11 8.36
N LYS A 154 -5.97 12.93 8.88
CA LYS A 154 -7.20 13.30 8.14
C LYS A 154 -6.86 14.15 6.93
N GLU A 155 -5.96 15.11 7.09
CA GLU A 155 -5.47 15.98 6.01
C GLU A 155 -4.75 15.16 4.93
N ASP A 156 -3.73 14.38 5.29
CA ASP A 156 -2.99 13.50 4.36
C ASP A 156 -3.96 12.61 3.57
N PHE A 157 -4.99 12.06 4.23
CA PHE A 157 -5.94 11.18 3.60
C PHE A 157 -6.92 11.91 2.66
N ALA A 158 -7.36 13.11 3.05
CA ALA A 158 -8.21 13.96 2.22
C ALA A 158 -7.46 14.43 0.97
N ASP A 159 -6.22 14.86 1.10
CA ASP A 159 -5.37 15.29 -0.01
C ASP A 159 -5.11 14.12 -0.98
N PHE A 160 -4.81 12.93 -0.44
CA PHE A 160 -4.64 11.74 -1.24
C PHE A 160 -5.91 11.38 -2.03
N PHE A 161 -7.07 11.37 -1.39
CA PHE A 161 -8.33 11.09 -2.09
C PHE A 161 -8.66 12.14 -3.14
N THR A 162 -8.42 13.40 -2.85
CA THR A 162 -8.59 14.49 -3.81
C THR A 162 -7.73 14.24 -5.05
N LYS A 163 -6.47 13.88 -4.86
CA LYS A 163 -5.55 13.56 -5.95
C LYS A 163 -6.01 12.35 -6.76
N VAL A 164 -6.42 11.27 -6.10
CA VAL A 164 -6.93 10.05 -6.77
C VAL A 164 -8.14 10.36 -7.64
N LEU A 165 -9.07 11.18 -7.14
CA LEU A 165 -10.26 11.60 -7.89
C LEU A 165 -9.92 12.51 -9.06
N GLN A 166 -9.02 13.49 -8.86
CA GLN A 166 -8.58 14.40 -9.93
C GLN A 166 -7.88 13.67 -11.09
N LEU A 167 -7.13 12.63 -10.76
CA LEU A 167 -6.42 11.80 -11.75
C LEU A 167 -7.27 10.67 -12.32
N GLU A 168 -8.51 10.53 -11.86
CA GLU A 168 -9.44 9.45 -12.26
C GLU A 168 -8.84 8.05 -12.10
N ILE A 169 -8.00 7.85 -11.07
CA ILE A 169 -7.37 6.55 -10.82
C ILE A 169 -8.42 5.56 -10.32
N PRO A 170 -8.61 4.40 -10.97
CA PRO A 170 -9.55 3.39 -10.51
C PRO A 170 -9.17 2.86 -9.12
N TYR A 171 -10.11 2.84 -8.19
CA TYR A 171 -9.85 2.36 -6.84
C TYR A 171 -11.03 1.60 -6.23
N GLU A 172 -10.70 0.77 -5.25
CA GLU A 172 -11.63 0.14 -4.30
C GLU A 172 -11.16 0.39 -2.87
N THR A 173 -12.05 0.33 -1.91
CA THR A 173 -11.73 0.58 -0.51
C THR A 173 -11.96 -0.64 0.36
N LEU A 174 -11.10 -0.81 1.38
CA LEU A 174 -11.23 -1.84 2.40
C LEU A 174 -11.14 -1.20 3.79
N PHE A 175 -12.15 -1.40 4.62
CA PHE A 175 -12.18 -0.88 5.99
C PHE A 175 -11.68 -1.92 6.99
N PHE A 176 -10.57 -1.59 7.69
CA PHE A 176 -10.02 -2.43 8.76
C PHE A 176 -10.71 -2.15 10.11
N PRO A 177 -11.10 -3.15 10.89
CA PRO A 177 -10.88 -4.58 10.70
C PRO A 177 -12.01 -5.30 9.91
N ASN A 178 -13.02 -4.59 9.40
CA ASN A 178 -14.21 -5.20 8.82
C ASN A 178 -13.90 -6.12 7.64
N PHE A 179 -12.93 -5.76 6.81
CA PHE A 179 -12.54 -6.59 5.67
C PHE A 179 -11.97 -7.96 6.13
N LEU A 180 -11.39 -8.03 7.33
CA LEU A 180 -10.94 -9.31 7.89
C LEU A 180 -12.11 -10.22 8.30
N ARG A 181 -13.20 -9.63 8.75
CA ARG A 181 -14.38 -10.35 9.26
C ARG A 181 -15.32 -10.80 8.15
N ASN A 182 -15.27 -10.15 7.00
CA ASN A 182 -16.17 -10.41 5.87
C ASN A 182 -15.38 -10.76 4.61
N PHE A 183 -14.92 -12.00 4.53
CA PHE A 183 -14.14 -12.48 3.39
C PHE A 183 -14.89 -12.30 2.07
N LYS A 184 -16.20 -12.58 2.01
CA LYS A 184 -16.98 -12.45 0.77
C LYS A 184 -16.94 -11.02 0.22
N SER A 185 -17.11 -10.02 1.08
CA SER A 185 -17.01 -8.62 0.67
C SER A 185 -15.61 -8.28 0.17
N THR A 186 -14.59 -8.75 0.89
CA THR A 186 -13.19 -8.54 0.50
C THR A 186 -12.86 -9.23 -0.81
N TYR A 187 -13.30 -10.47 -1.00
CA TYR A 187 -13.15 -11.20 -2.26
C TYR A 187 -13.73 -10.42 -3.44
N ASN A 188 -14.94 -9.87 -3.30
CA ASN A 188 -15.57 -9.07 -4.35
C ASN A 188 -14.75 -7.81 -4.70
N VAL A 189 -14.14 -7.17 -3.72
CA VAL A 189 -13.24 -6.02 -3.93
C VAL A 189 -11.99 -6.45 -4.70
N LEU A 190 -11.38 -7.57 -4.30
CA LEU A 190 -10.18 -8.11 -4.96
C LEU A 190 -10.46 -8.49 -6.42
N GLU A 191 -11.58 -9.12 -6.69
CA GLU A 191 -12.03 -9.44 -8.06
C GLU A 191 -12.20 -8.19 -8.94
N LYS A 192 -12.83 -7.13 -8.42
CA LYS A 192 -13.03 -5.87 -9.15
C LYS A 192 -11.71 -5.19 -9.55
N VAL A 193 -10.66 -5.32 -8.75
CA VAL A 193 -9.35 -4.79 -9.12
C VAL A 193 -8.55 -5.74 -10.01
N GLY A 194 -9.06 -6.93 -10.30
CA GLY A 194 -8.44 -7.91 -11.20
C GLY A 194 -7.54 -8.92 -10.50
N LEU A 195 -7.71 -9.12 -9.20
CA LEU A 195 -7.03 -10.17 -8.43
C LEU A 195 -7.93 -11.41 -8.35
N HIS A 196 -7.92 -12.21 -9.41
CA HIS A 196 -8.76 -13.40 -9.54
C HIS A 196 -8.10 -14.63 -8.93
N PHE A 197 -8.84 -15.37 -8.11
CA PHE A 197 -8.41 -16.63 -7.49
C PHE A 197 -9.63 -17.48 -7.09
N ASP A 198 -9.39 -18.73 -6.79
CA ASP A 198 -10.46 -19.63 -6.33
C ASP A 198 -11.01 -19.20 -4.97
N TYR A 199 -12.32 -19.05 -4.86
CA TYR A 199 -12.99 -18.54 -3.67
C TYR A 199 -12.76 -19.43 -2.45
N ASP A 200 -12.90 -20.76 -2.61
CA ASP A 200 -12.82 -21.70 -1.49
C ASP A 200 -11.39 -21.84 -0.99
N LEU A 201 -10.41 -21.86 -1.91
CA LEU A 201 -9.00 -21.80 -1.56
C LEU A 201 -8.67 -20.51 -0.81
N GLY A 202 -9.09 -19.39 -1.34
CA GLY A 202 -8.88 -18.06 -0.73
C GLY A 202 -9.52 -17.98 0.66
N LYS A 203 -10.75 -18.47 0.82
CA LYS A 203 -11.46 -18.52 2.09
C LYS A 203 -10.73 -19.37 3.13
N LYS A 204 -10.24 -20.54 2.74
CA LYS A 204 -9.47 -21.43 3.62
C LYS A 204 -8.18 -20.77 4.10
N VAL A 205 -7.42 -20.16 3.21
CA VAL A 205 -6.19 -19.43 3.55
C VAL A 205 -6.52 -18.27 4.47
N TRP A 206 -7.56 -17.48 4.14
CA TRP A 206 -8.01 -16.36 4.93
C TRP A 206 -8.35 -16.73 6.37
N ASP A 207 -9.17 -17.75 6.54
CA ASP A 207 -9.60 -18.22 7.87
C ASP A 207 -8.42 -18.74 8.73
N CYS A 208 -7.41 -19.34 8.08
CA CYS A 208 -6.19 -19.80 8.77
C CYS A 208 -5.29 -18.64 9.24
N LEU A 209 -5.25 -17.52 8.48
CA LEU A 209 -4.34 -16.41 8.76
C LEU A 209 -4.94 -15.36 9.69
N ILE A 210 -6.26 -15.20 9.63
CA ILE A 210 -6.98 -14.29 10.51
C ILE A 210 -7.26 -15.03 11.81
N ASP A 211 -6.19 -15.20 12.57
CA ASP A 211 -6.30 -15.76 13.90
C ASP A 211 -7.21 -14.88 14.75
N ARG A 212 -8.07 -15.53 15.54
CA ARG A 212 -9.02 -14.87 16.45
C ARG A 212 -8.32 -13.91 17.42
N GLU A 213 -7.03 -14.07 17.66
CA GLU A 213 -6.22 -13.15 18.45
C GLU A 213 -5.98 -11.79 17.79
N LEU A 214 -5.80 -11.75 16.46
CA LEU A 214 -5.67 -10.47 15.72
C LEU A 214 -6.95 -9.63 15.79
N LEU A 215 -8.10 -10.27 15.99
CA LEU A 215 -9.38 -9.59 16.13
C LEU A 215 -9.71 -9.20 17.59
N LYS A 216 -9.00 -9.76 18.59
CA LYS A 216 -9.20 -9.40 20.00
C LYS A 216 -8.49 -8.12 20.39
N GLU A 217 -7.47 -7.71 19.65
CA GLU A 217 -6.71 -6.47 19.89
C GLU A 217 -7.27 -5.25 19.14
N THR A 218 -8.38 -5.42 18.44
CA THR A 218 -9.06 -4.35 17.68
C THR A 218 -10.40 -3.96 18.32
#